data_cac15b4df2249bb68da83681edf26085
#
_entry.id   cac15b4df2249bb68da83681edf26085
#
_cell.length_a   1.000
_cell.length_b   1.000
_cell.length_c   1.000
_cell.angle_alpha   90.00
_cell.angle_beta   90.00
_cell.angle_gamma   90.00
#
_symmetry.space_group_name_H-M   'P 1'
#
loop_
_entity.id
_entity.type
_entity.pdbx_description
1 polymer ?
#
loop_
_entity_poly.entity_id
_entity_poly.type
_entity_poly.pdbx_seq_one_letter_code
_entity_poly.pdbx_strand_id
1 'polypeptide(L)'
;MDYGLIGGKLGHSYSKDIHEMLADYTYDLCPLTKEEFVPFMEQHAFRAINVTIPYKQDVIPYLDSLDDNAKAIGAVNTIVNKDGRLEGHNTDFSGFMYMLKKHTISVKGKKCVVLGDVGASKAVVAVLKKMEAKEVVIVDIVKTASAITYEECFAKHTDAEFIANTSPVGMYPNCDA
;
A
#
# COMPACT_ATOMS: atom_id res chain seq x y z
N MET A 1 -3.52 9.66 -20.78
CA MET A 1 -4.11 8.34 -20.49
C MET A 1 -5.34 8.54 -19.62
N ASP A 2 -6.41 7.77 -19.84
CA ASP A 2 -7.61 7.89 -19.00
C ASP A 2 -7.49 7.07 -17.72
N TYR A 3 -6.98 5.86 -17.81
CA TYR A 3 -6.77 4.94 -16.70
C TYR A 3 -5.39 4.33 -16.74
N GLY A 4 -4.75 4.16 -15.60
CA GLY A 4 -3.43 3.57 -15.55
C GLY A 4 -2.80 3.51 -14.17
N LEU A 5 -1.56 3.04 -14.14
CA LEU A 5 -0.71 2.98 -12.96
C LEU A 5 0.49 3.90 -13.12
N ILE A 6 0.71 4.78 -12.17
CA ILE A 6 1.95 5.55 -12.05
C ILE A 6 2.86 4.99 -10.95
N GLY A 7 4.15 5.02 -11.19
CA GLY A 7 5.19 4.58 -10.24
C GLY A 7 6.58 4.75 -10.83
N GLY A 8 7.62 4.36 -10.09
CA GLY A 8 8.99 4.47 -10.58
C GLY A 8 9.35 3.40 -11.61
N LYS A 9 9.21 2.11 -11.24
CA LYS A 9 9.48 0.95 -12.10
C LYS A 9 8.27 0.03 -12.13
N LEU A 10 7.71 -0.22 -13.30
CA LEU A 10 6.44 -0.93 -13.46
C LEU A 10 6.54 -2.24 -14.27
N GLY A 11 7.76 -2.67 -14.62
CA GLY A 11 8.02 -3.79 -15.55
C GLY A 11 7.49 -5.17 -15.11
N HIS A 12 7.04 -5.31 -13.88
CA HIS A 12 6.47 -6.57 -13.33
C HIS A 12 5.05 -6.40 -12.82
N SER A 13 4.36 -5.32 -13.22
CA SER A 13 3.00 -5.06 -12.77
C SER A 13 1.98 -5.83 -13.60
N TYR A 14 1.15 -6.61 -12.92
CA TYR A 14 -0.02 -7.27 -13.52
C TYR A 14 -1.27 -6.38 -13.54
N SER A 15 -1.16 -5.11 -13.12
CA SER A 15 -2.33 -4.22 -13.03
C SER A 15 -3.04 -4.05 -14.37
N LYS A 16 -2.28 -3.90 -15.46
CA LYS A 16 -2.86 -3.79 -16.80
C LYS A 16 -3.72 -4.99 -17.14
N ASP A 17 -3.17 -6.20 -17.04
CA ASP A 17 -3.87 -7.43 -17.37
C ASP A 17 -5.13 -7.61 -16.52
N ILE A 18 -5.03 -7.33 -15.21
CA ILE A 18 -6.16 -7.46 -14.28
C ILE A 18 -7.26 -6.45 -14.63
N HIS A 19 -6.92 -5.18 -14.85
CA HIS A 19 -7.90 -4.15 -15.16
C HIS A 19 -8.62 -4.40 -16.49
N GLU A 20 -7.88 -4.76 -17.53
CA GLU A 20 -8.45 -5.05 -18.84
C GLU A 20 -9.27 -6.35 -18.89
N MET A 21 -9.06 -7.28 -17.93
CA MET A 21 -9.94 -8.45 -17.74
C MET A 21 -11.22 -8.11 -16.98
N LEU A 22 -11.21 -7.10 -16.13
CA LEU A 22 -12.36 -6.75 -15.29
C LEU A 22 -13.36 -5.83 -15.99
N ALA A 23 -12.91 -5.01 -16.94
CA ALA A 23 -13.77 -4.03 -17.60
C ALA A 23 -13.21 -3.65 -18.99
N ASP A 24 -14.10 -3.17 -19.86
CA ASP A 24 -13.76 -2.76 -21.23
C ASP A 24 -13.21 -1.32 -21.25
N TYR A 25 -11.95 -1.17 -20.88
CA TYR A 25 -11.18 0.07 -21.03
C TYR A 25 -9.68 -0.24 -21.14
N THR A 26 -8.94 0.67 -21.77
CA THR A 26 -7.48 0.58 -21.84
C THR A 26 -6.87 1.05 -20.50
N TYR A 27 -5.93 0.25 -20.00
CA TYR A 27 -5.20 0.58 -18.79
C TYR A 27 -3.68 0.68 -19.09
N ASP A 28 -3.09 1.83 -18.80
CA ASP A 28 -1.71 2.12 -19.15
C ASP A 28 -0.76 1.94 -17.95
N LEU A 29 0.44 1.44 -18.21
CA LEU A 29 1.55 1.49 -17.24
C LEU A 29 2.40 2.72 -17.58
N CYS A 30 2.43 3.70 -16.69
CA CYS A 30 3.10 4.98 -16.87
C CYS A 30 4.24 5.13 -15.83
N PRO A 31 5.44 4.58 -16.09
CA PRO A 31 6.58 4.84 -15.23
C PRO A 31 6.98 6.31 -15.33
N LEU A 32 7.19 6.95 -14.19
CA LEU A 32 7.57 8.36 -14.12
C LEU A 32 8.89 8.50 -13.37
N THR A 33 9.77 9.38 -13.86
CA THR A 33 10.87 9.92 -13.08
C THR A 33 10.37 10.99 -12.11
N LYS A 34 11.22 11.44 -11.20
CA LYS A 34 10.84 12.52 -10.26
C LYS A 34 10.55 13.83 -10.98
N GLU A 35 11.25 14.08 -12.06
CA GLU A 35 11.11 15.29 -12.90
C GLU A 35 9.79 15.28 -13.69
N GLU A 36 9.33 14.09 -14.11
CA GLU A 36 8.08 13.93 -14.86
C GLU A 36 6.83 13.88 -13.95
N PHE A 37 7.01 13.53 -12.67
CA PHE A 37 5.91 13.35 -11.73
C PHE A 37 5.12 14.65 -11.49
N VAL A 38 5.80 15.77 -11.23
CA VAL A 38 5.14 17.06 -10.92
C VAL A 38 4.32 17.56 -12.12
N PRO A 39 4.88 17.67 -13.35
CA PRO A 39 4.09 18.04 -14.52
C PRO A 39 2.92 17.11 -14.81
N PHE A 40 3.08 15.80 -14.57
CA PHE A 40 2.01 14.82 -14.75
C PHE A 40 0.84 15.10 -13.81
N MET A 41 1.13 15.33 -12.52
CA MET A 41 0.09 15.59 -11.52
C MET A 41 -0.63 16.91 -11.75
N GLU A 42 0.09 17.95 -12.16
CA GLU A 42 -0.49 19.28 -12.41
C GLU A 42 -1.43 19.34 -13.64
N GLN A 43 -1.23 18.45 -14.62
CA GLN A 43 -2.08 18.41 -15.82
C GLN A 43 -3.47 17.84 -15.58
N HIS A 44 -3.68 17.02 -14.54
CA HIS A 44 -4.94 16.30 -14.25
C HIS A 44 -5.51 15.55 -15.48
N ALA A 45 -4.66 15.14 -16.43
CA ALA A 45 -5.07 14.56 -17.72
C ALA A 45 -5.34 13.06 -17.63
N PHE A 46 -6.13 12.66 -16.62
CA PHE A 46 -6.58 11.29 -16.41
C PHE A 46 -7.97 11.28 -15.76
N ARG A 47 -8.69 10.18 -15.89
CA ARG A 47 -9.97 9.95 -15.22
C ARG A 47 -9.82 9.23 -13.88
N ALA A 48 -8.99 8.19 -13.85
CA ALA A 48 -8.57 7.57 -12.60
C ALA A 48 -7.23 6.83 -12.78
N ILE A 49 -6.41 6.86 -11.75
CA ILE A 49 -5.11 6.19 -11.76
C ILE A 49 -4.86 5.43 -10.46
N ASN A 50 -4.11 4.35 -10.57
CA ASN A 50 -3.45 3.76 -9.41
C ASN A 50 -2.06 4.37 -9.22
N VAL A 51 -1.61 4.36 -7.98
CA VAL A 51 -0.31 4.91 -7.57
C VAL A 51 0.46 3.85 -6.81
N THR A 52 1.71 3.62 -7.22
CA THR A 52 2.62 2.73 -6.49
C THR A 52 3.92 3.43 -6.11
N ILE A 53 4.86 2.69 -5.57
CA ILE A 53 6.18 3.19 -5.14
C ILE A 53 6.87 3.95 -6.29
N PRO A 54 7.47 5.15 -5.99
CA PRO A 54 7.61 5.77 -4.68
C PRO A 54 6.50 6.77 -4.30
N TYR A 55 5.52 7.02 -5.16
CA TYR A 55 4.66 8.22 -5.18
C TYR A 55 3.42 8.18 -4.28
N LYS A 56 3.16 7.08 -3.54
CA LYS A 56 1.95 6.94 -2.70
C LYS A 56 1.75 8.06 -1.66
N GLN A 57 2.81 8.72 -1.24
CA GLN A 57 2.75 9.88 -0.33
C GLN A 57 2.87 11.20 -1.09
N ASP A 58 3.69 11.22 -2.14
CA ASP A 58 4.01 12.43 -2.90
C ASP A 58 2.80 12.98 -3.66
N VAL A 59 1.80 12.13 -3.97
CA VAL A 59 0.56 12.57 -4.61
C VAL A 59 -0.37 13.37 -3.69
N ILE A 60 -0.26 13.21 -2.36
CA ILE A 60 -1.21 13.80 -1.40
C ILE A 60 -1.35 15.32 -1.53
N PRO A 61 -0.28 16.12 -1.73
CA PRO A 61 -0.40 17.56 -1.88
C PRO A 61 -1.19 18.03 -3.12
N TYR A 62 -1.39 17.15 -4.11
CA TYR A 62 -2.11 17.44 -5.35
C TYR A 62 -3.60 17.10 -5.28
N LEU A 63 -4.09 16.55 -4.15
CA LEU A 63 -5.45 16.03 -4.03
C LEU A 63 -6.36 17.01 -3.29
N ASP A 64 -7.59 17.15 -3.77
CA ASP A 64 -8.61 17.98 -3.14
C ASP A 64 -9.22 17.31 -1.91
N SER A 65 -9.25 15.99 -1.89
CA SER A 65 -9.78 15.22 -0.76
C SER A 65 -9.15 13.84 -0.65
N LEU A 66 -9.21 13.28 0.56
CA LEU A 66 -8.79 11.92 0.86
C LEU A 66 -9.94 11.16 1.53
N ASP A 67 -10.08 9.88 1.23
CA ASP A 67 -10.95 9.01 2.01
C ASP A 67 -10.39 8.77 3.43
N ASP A 68 -11.20 8.21 4.31
CA ASP A 68 -10.79 8.01 5.71
C ASP A 68 -9.64 7.00 5.85
N ASN A 69 -9.56 6.01 4.97
CA ASN A 69 -8.47 5.04 4.96
C ASN A 69 -7.15 5.69 4.52
N ALA A 70 -7.17 6.45 3.43
CA ALA A 70 -6.01 7.17 2.93
C ALA A 70 -5.48 8.18 3.96
N LYS A 71 -6.39 8.90 4.67
CA LYS A 71 -6.04 9.80 5.77
C LYS A 71 -5.36 9.05 6.92
N ALA A 72 -5.96 7.96 7.38
CA ALA A 72 -5.46 7.18 8.50
C ALA A 72 -4.10 6.53 8.21
N ILE A 73 -3.87 6.11 6.95
CA ILE A 73 -2.64 5.46 6.51
C ILE A 73 -1.55 6.49 6.15
N GLY A 74 -1.96 7.69 5.70
CA GLY A 74 -1.05 8.71 5.16
C GLY A 74 -0.42 8.28 3.83
N ALA A 75 -1.16 7.51 3.01
CA ALA A 75 -0.74 7.07 1.68
C ALA A 75 -1.95 6.83 0.77
N VAL A 76 -1.79 7.13 -0.51
CA VAL A 76 -2.81 6.98 -1.55
C VAL A 76 -2.31 5.98 -2.59
N ASN A 77 -3.16 5.03 -2.98
CA ASN A 77 -2.87 4.09 -4.07
C ASN A 77 -3.87 4.17 -5.22
N THR A 78 -4.90 5.02 -5.10
CA THR A 78 -5.91 5.22 -6.14
C THR A 78 -6.35 6.69 -6.12
N ILE A 79 -6.37 7.32 -7.28
CA ILE A 79 -6.86 8.70 -7.46
C ILE A 79 -7.97 8.67 -8.49
N VAL A 80 -9.09 9.31 -8.17
CA VAL A 80 -10.22 9.51 -9.09
C VAL A 80 -10.34 10.99 -9.39
N ASN A 81 -10.40 11.33 -10.67
CA ASN A 81 -10.66 12.69 -11.13
C ASN A 81 -12.16 12.84 -11.42
N LYS A 82 -12.83 13.65 -10.64
CA LYS A 82 -14.24 14.01 -10.81
C LYS A 82 -14.33 15.46 -11.27
N ASP A 83 -14.40 15.64 -12.57
CA ASP A 83 -14.55 16.97 -13.20
C ASP A 83 -13.45 17.97 -12.75
N GLY A 84 -12.21 17.52 -12.70
CA GLY A 84 -11.05 18.32 -12.30
C GLY A 84 -10.71 18.24 -10.80
N ARG A 85 -11.59 17.68 -9.96
CA ARG A 85 -11.30 17.44 -8.54
C ARG A 85 -10.69 16.07 -8.33
N LEU A 86 -9.56 16.02 -7.68
CA LEU A 86 -8.82 14.80 -7.40
C LEU A 86 -9.16 14.24 -6.02
N GLU A 87 -9.75 13.04 -5.99
CA GLU A 87 -10.06 12.31 -4.75
C GLU A 87 -9.09 11.15 -4.57
N GLY A 88 -8.37 11.12 -3.45
CA GLY A 88 -7.42 10.08 -3.09
C GLY A 88 -8.01 9.00 -2.20
N HIS A 89 -7.72 7.74 -2.53
CA HIS A 89 -8.20 6.55 -1.83
C HIS A 89 -7.05 5.60 -1.48
N ASN A 90 -7.27 4.76 -0.47
CA ASN A 90 -6.37 3.65 -0.19
C ASN A 90 -7.14 2.32 -0.16
N THR A 91 -7.01 1.55 -1.24
CA THR A 91 -7.67 0.26 -1.39
C THR A 91 -6.88 -0.91 -0.78
N ASP A 92 -5.59 -0.71 -0.41
CA ASP A 92 -4.79 -1.74 0.27
C ASP A 92 -5.41 -2.12 1.62
N PHE A 93 -5.98 -1.13 2.33
CA PHE A 93 -6.71 -1.34 3.59
C PHE A 93 -7.88 -2.30 3.42
N SER A 94 -8.77 -1.99 2.49
CA SER A 94 -9.97 -2.79 2.23
C SER A 94 -9.61 -4.17 1.68
N GLY A 95 -8.60 -4.25 0.81
CA GLY A 95 -8.10 -5.49 0.23
C GLY A 95 -7.55 -6.44 1.29
N PHE A 96 -6.68 -5.95 2.17
CA PHE A 96 -6.11 -6.77 3.24
C PHE A 96 -7.16 -7.20 4.26
N MET A 97 -8.06 -6.30 4.66
CA MET A 97 -9.19 -6.64 5.54
C MET A 97 -10.10 -7.71 4.92
N TYR A 98 -10.41 -7.60 3.63
CA TYR A 98 -11.20 -8.59 2.91
C TYR A 98 -10.50 -9.95 2.88
N MET A 99 -9.20 -9.97 2.60
CA MET A 99 -8.40 -11.20 2.59
C MET A 99 -8.46 -11.92 3.94
N LEU A 100 -8.25 -11.22 5.06
CA LEU A 100 -8.34 -11.82 6.39
C LEU A 100 -9.75 -12.39 6.67
N LYS A 101 -10.79 -11.64 6.34
CA LYS A 101 -12.18 -12.08 6.52
C LYS A 101 -12.52 -13.30 5.65
N LYS A 102 -12.14 -13.28 4.38
CA LYS A 102 -12.37 -14.37 3.43
C LYS A 102 -11.75 -15.69 3.88
N HIS A 103 -10.58 -15.63 4.50
CA HIS A 103 -9.88 -16.79 5.02
C HIS A 103 -10.18 -17.09 6.50
N THR A 104 -11.17 -16.42 7.08
CA THR A 104 -11.59 -16.60 8.49
C THR A 104 -10.42 -16.40 9.47
N ILE A 105 -9.48 -15.53 9.14
CA ILE A 105 -8.33 -15.22 10.00
C ILE A 105 -8.74 -14.14 11.00
N SER A 106 -8.81 -14.52 12.29
CA SER A 106 -9.06 -13.58 13.38
C SER A 106 -7.75 -13.11 13.99
N VAL A 107 -7.62 -11.79 14.13
CA VAL A 107 -6.50 -11.13 14.83
C VAL A 107 -6.95 -10.44 16.11
N LYS A 108 -8.24 -10.47 16.43
CA LYS A 108 -8.81 -9.85 17.63
C LYS A 108 -8.20 -10.42 18.89
N GLY A 109 -7.69 -9.51 19.73
CA GLY A 109 -7.05 -9.88 21.01
C GLY A 109 -5.66 -10.50 20.87
N LYS A 110 -5.14 -10.68 19.65
CA LYS A 110 -3.86 -11.32 19.37
C LYS A 110 -2.72 -10.33 19.32
N LYS A 111 -1.52 -10.82 19.62
CA LYS A 111 -0.26 -10.15 19.36
C LYS A 111 0.16 -10.42 17.91
N CYS A 112 0.39 -9.35 17.17
CA CYS A 112 0.69 -9.38 15.74
C CYS A 112 2.09 -8.79 15.48
N VAL A 113 2.86 -9.42 14.62
CA VAL A 113 4.14 -8.91 14.11
C VAL A 113 3.98 -8.55 12.63
N VAL A 114 4.47 -7.39 12.24
CA VAL A 114 4.51 -6.91 10.85
C VAL A 114 5.97 -6.71 10.46
N LEU A 115 6.44 -7.45 9.46
CA LEU A 115 7.80 -7.37 8.95
C LEU A 115 7.87 -6.33 7.82
N GLY A 116 8.71 -5.30 8.01
CA GLY A 116 8.84 -4.13 7.14
C GLY A 116 8.06 -2.91 7.64
N ASP A 117 8.67 -1.71 7.56
CA ASP A 117 8.10 -0.42 8.04
C ASP A 117 7.75 0.55 6.89
N VAL A 118 7.70 0.07 5.64
CA VAL A 118 7.40 0.90 4.45
C VAL A 118 6.36 0.25 3.54
N GLY A 119 5.78 1.04 2.64
CA GLY A 119 4.87 0.54 1.61
C GLY A 119 3.57 -0.02 2.19
N ALA A 120 3.35 -1.32 2.07
CA ALA A 120 2.13 -2.00 2.48
C ALA A 120 1.95 -2.07 4.01
N SER A 121 3.04 -1.96 4.80
CA SER A 121 2.99 -2.13 6.25
C SER A 121 1.99 -1.18 6.91
N LYS A 122 1.92 0.07 6.46
CA LYS A 122 1.00 1.08 7.01
C LYS A 122 -0.47 0.64 6.89
N ALA A 123 -0.86 0.10 5.74
CA ALA A 123 -2.21 -0.42 5.53
C ALA A 123 -2.48 -1.66 6.40
N VAL A 124 -1.53 -2.59 6.46
CA VAL A 124 -1.61 -3.79 7.29
C VAL A 124 -1.76 -3.44 8.76
N VAL A 125 -0.91 -2.56 9.30
CA VAL A 125 -0.97 -2.08 10.69
C VAL A 125 -2.32 -1.41 11.00
N ALA A 126 -2.81 -0.57 10.08
CA ALA A 126 -4.11 0.09 10.25
C ALA A 126 -5.27 -0.93 10.32
N VAL A 127 -5.25 -1.97 9.46
CA VAL A 127 -6.25 -3.05 9.47
C VAL A 127 -6.16 -3.86 10.77
N LEU A 128 -4.96 -4.26 11.20
CA LEU A 128 -4.79 -5.03 12.44
C LEU A 128 -5.33 -4.28 13.65
N LYS A 129 -5.04 -2.96 13.75
CA LYS A 129 -5.60 -2.09 14.79
C LYS A 129 -7.13 -2.00 14.70
N LYS A 130 -7.68 -1.81 13.48
CA LYS A 130 -9.13 -1.76 13.26
C LYS A 130 -9.84 -3.06 13.61
N MET A 131 -9.15 -4.20 13.44
CA MET A 131 -9.66 -5.52 13.80
C MET A 131 -9.36 -5.91 15.25
N GLU A 132 -9.02 -4.94 16.09
CA GLU A 132 -8.84 -5.09 17.54
C GLU A 132 -7.71 -6.07 17.91
N ALA A 133 -6.59 -6.07 17.16
CA ALA A 133 -5.38 -6.73 17.62
C ALA A 133 -4.94 -6.15 18.97
N LYS A 134 -4.53 -7.01 19.91
CA LYS A 134 -4.09 -6.61 21.26
C LYS A 134 -2.81 -5.78 21.20
N GLU A 135 -1.89 -6.19 20.34
CA GLU A 135 -0.59 -5.57 20.16
C GLU A 135 -0.17 -5.71 18.70
N VAL A 136 0.43 -4.67 18.13
CA VAL A 136 1.02 -4.71 16.78
C VAL A 136 2.45 -4.22 16.88
N VAL A 137 3.40 -5.12 16.61
CA VAL A 137 4.84 -4.85 16.65
C VAL A 137 5.35 -4.79 15.22
N ILE A 138 5.97 -3.67 14.85
CA ILE A 138 6.61 -3.51 13.55
C ILE A 138 8.09 -3.85 13.68
N VAL A 139 8.59 -4.64 12.74
CA VAL A 139 9.98 -5.13 12.73
C VAL A 139 10.63 -4.74 11.41
N ASP A 140 11.80 -4.12 11.46
CA ASP A 140 12.58 -3.78 10.27
C ASP A 140 14.07 -4.10 10.48
N ILE A 141 14.84 -4.12 9.38
CA ILE A 141 16.30 -4.29 9.43
C ILE A 141 16.99 -3.11 10.12
N VAL A 142 16.35 -1.94 10.10
CA VAL A 142 16.83 -0.72 10.76
C VAL A 142 15.83 -0.31 11.82
N LYS A 143 16.32 -0.07 13.05
CA LYS A 143 15.48 0.46 14.13
C LYS A 143 15.04 1.88 13.80
N THR A 144 13.73 2.12 13.92
CA THR A 144 13.12 3.44 13.75
C THR A 144 12.32 3.83 15.00
N ALA A 145 11.64 4.96 14.97
CA ALA A 145 10.71 5.34 16.03
C ALA A 145 9.48 4.41 16.09
N SER A 146 9.13 3.77 14.98
CA SER A 146 7.96 2.88 14.82
C SER A 146 8.32 1.39 14.80
N ALA A 147 9.55 1.03 14.47
CA ALA A 147 9.97 -0.36 14.28
C ALA A 147 11.15 -0.75 15.18
N ILE A 148 11.10 -1.98 15.67
CA ILE A 148 12.21 -2.64 16.38
C ILE A 148 13.04 -3.50 15.43
N THR A 149 14.22 -3.96 15.86
CA THR A 149 15.04 -4.88 15.06
C THR A 149 14.54 -6.33 15.17
N TYR A 150 15.03 -7.19 14.26
CA TYR A 150 14.76 -8.64 14.30
C TYR A 150 15.28 -9.28 15.59
N GLU A 151 16.47 -8.87 16.08
CA GLU A 151 17.03 -9.37 17.35
C GLU A 151 16.15 -9.00 18.53
N GLU A 152 15.66 -7.76 18.58
CA GLU A 152 14.73 -7.33 19.63
C GLU A 152 13.40 -8.10 19.55
N CYS A 153 12.91 -8.37 18.33
CA CYS A 153 11.70 -9.16 18.11
C CYS A 153 11.87 -10.60 18.61
N PHE A 154 12.94 -11.28 18.23
CA PHE A 154 13.22 -12.64 18.69
C PHE A 154 13.42 -12.72 20.21
N ALA A 155 13.97 -11.67 20.83
CA ALA A 155 14.17 -11.66 22.28
C ALA A 155 12.87 -11.45 23.08
N LYS A 156 11.87 -10.74 22.52
CA LYS A 156 10.73 -10.21 23.31
C LYS A 156 9.34 -10.57 22.78
N HIS A 157 9.22 -11.05 21.52
CA HIS A 157 7.93 -11.18 20.84
C HIS A 157 7.74 -12.55 20.18
N THR A 158 8.39 -13.60 20.69
CA THR A 158 8.22 -15.00 20.22
C THR A 158 6.84 -15.57 20.50
N ASP A 159 6.03 -14.89 21.31
CA ASP A 159 4.65 -15.19 21.63
C ASP A 159 3.66 -14.59 20.63
N ALA A 160 4.12 -14.04 19.51
CA ALA A 160 3.25 -13.52 18.45
C ALA A 160 2.41 -14.64 17.82
N GLU A 161 1.12 -14.38 17.66
CA GLU A 161 0.15 -15.33 17.13
C GLU A 161 -0.18 -15.08 15.65
N PHE A 162 0.24 -13.95 15.13
CA PHE A 162 0.04 -13.57 13.73
C PHE A 162 1.27 -12.82 13.21
N ILE A 163 1.72 -13.20 12.01
CA ILE A 163 2.84 -12.53 11.35
C ILE A 163 2.40 -12.15 9.93
N ALA A 164 2.62 -10.88 9.57
CA ALA A 164 2.44 -10.38 8.20
C ALA A 164 3.79 -9.93 7.63
N ASN A 165 4.23 -10.54 6.54
CA ASN A 165 5.39 -10.06 5.80
C ASN A 165 4.96 -8.98 4.81
N THR A 166 5.43 -7.75 5.01
CA THR A 166 5.24 -6.60 4.12
C THR A 166 6.56 -6.11 3.54
N SER A 167 7.65 -6.82 3.83
CA SER A 167 8.98 -6.55 3.28
C SER A 167 9.10 -7.07 1.84
N PRO A 168 10.09 -6.62 1.05
CA PRO A 168 10.34 -7.13 -0.29
C PRO A 168 10.99 -8.53 -0.32
N VAL A 169 11.28 -9.12 0.84
CA VAL A 169 11.89 -10.47 0.93
C VAL A 169 10.90 -11.50 0.36
N GLY A 170 11.37 -12.31 -0.57
CA GLY A 170 10.56 -13.29 -1.29
C GLY A 170 9.81 -12.73 -2.51
N MET A 171 9.99 -11.45 -2.87
CA MET A 171 9.45 -10.90 -4.12
C MET A 171 10.29 -11.31 -5.34
N TYR A 172 9.58 -11.57 -6.45
CA TYR A 172 10.23 -11.78 -7.74
C TYR A 172 11.14 -10.58 -8.12
N PRO A 173 12.37 -10.79 -8.67
CA PRO A 173 12.93 -12.09 -9.10
C PRO A 173 13.65 -12.89 -7.99
N ASN A 174 13.84 -12.36 -6.80
CA ASN A 174 14.63 -12.96 -5.71
C ASN A 174 13.72 -13.75 -4.73
N CYS A 175 12.95 -14.71 -5.27
CA CYS A 175 11.98 -15.46 -4.49
C CYS A 175 12.57 -16.40 -3.43
N ASP A 176 13.86 -16.73 -3.54
CA ASP A 176 14.57 -17.65 -2.63
C ASP A 176 15.31 -16.92 -1.48
N ALA A 177 15.01 -15.65 -1.25
CA ALA A 177 15.67 -14.85 -0.22
C ALA A 177 15.02 -15.03 1.16
#